data_efc80082c9f8ff9e9c785ba02c7b26bd
#
_entry.id   efc80082c9f8ff9e9c785ba02c7b26bd
#
_cell.length_a   1.000
_cell.length_b   1.000
_cell.length_c   1.000
_cell.angle_alpha   90.00
_cell.angle_beta   90.00
_cell.angle_gamma   90.00
#
_symmetry.space_group_name_H-M   'P 1'
#
loop_
_entity.id
_entity.type
_entity.pdbx_description
1 polymer ?
#
loop_
_entity_poly.entity_id
_entity_poly.type
_entity_poly.pdbx_seq_one_letter_code
_entity_poly.pdbx_strand_id
1 'polypeptide(L)'
;MQKWMPIRGNFIENNESIIFQGAAKHLSNNDAPINPFAPQTGPDGMVLYEDMISNGSIEATAEFEKFSEGDFAQVVFNYQGDFNYMCAGIANETAKYGFNVVNGRLSTISCSGLIDNLPITKFDIKLRILGSFLELCVNGIKVLTSSIPFPVNFTQVGIWVKSNGKVTISNFKIECKKPEVFIVSQFGGDYDVLYNEVIAPVCENLHYAPIRGDEVVSCTLILNDIITSIRNSAVIIADITPDNPNVFYELGYAHALGKPTILLCEKVVRERLPFDVSGFRTIFYDNSIGGKRKVEEKLKEFLQNIVNPLMV
;
A
#
# COMPACT_ATOMS: atom_id res chain seq x y z
N MET A 1 -19.62 0.67 -20.61
CA MET A 1 -18.65 1.76 -20.36
C MET A 1 -17.29 1.11 -20.28
N GLN A 2 -16.30 1.70 -20.92
CA GLN A 2 -14.91 1.21 -20.86
C GLN A 2 -14.37 1.45 -19.46
N LYS A 3 -13.98 0.38 -18.76
CA LYS A 3 -13.45 0.42 -17.38
C LYS A 3 -11.93 0.47 -17.35
N TRP A 4 -11.30 0.11 -18.45
CA TRP A 4 -9.88 -0.01 -18.59
C TRP A 4 -9.30 1.07 -19.50
N MET A 5 -8.18 1.66 -19.10
CA MET A 5 -7.43 2.65 -19.86
C MET A 5 -6.05 2.08 -20.18
N PRO A 6 -5.77 1.68 -21.42
CA PRO A 6 -4.44 1.26 -21.84
C PRO A 6 -3.44 2.43 -21.74
N ILE A 7 -2.33 2.20 -21.04
CA ILE A 7 -1.21 3.14 -20.93
C ILE A 7 -0.17 2.81 -21.99
N ARG A 8 0.14 1.52 -22.14
CA ARG A 8 1.02 1.00 -23.18
C ARG A 8 0.67 -0.44 -23.51
N GLY A 9 1.08 -0.90 -24.68
CA GLY A 9 0.76 -2.23 -25.20
C GLY A 9 -0.60 -2.31 -25.87
N ASN A 10 -0.90 -3.46 -26.45
CA ASN A 10 -2.13 -3.71 -27.19
C ASN A 10 -3.09 -4.57 -26.38
N PHE A 11 -4.21 -3.97 -25.96
CA PHE A 11 -5.23 -4.63 -25.18
C PHE A 11 -6.57 -4.63 -25.92
N ILE A 12 -7.32 -5.71 -25.75
CA ILE A 12 -8.71 -5.84 -26.21
C ILE A 12 -9.58 -6.08 -24.98
N GLU A 13 -10.53 -5.18 -24.73
CA GLU A 13 -11.49 -5.31 -23.62
C GLU A 13 -12.69 -6.14 -24.10
N ASN A 14 -13.06 -7.15 -23.30
CA ASN A 14 -14.29 -7.91 -23.36
C ASN A 14 -15.15 -7.61 -22.12
N ASN A 15 -16.39 -8.08 -22.09
CA ASN A 15 -17.34 -7.77 -21.01
C ASN A 15 -16.82 -8.09 -19.59
N GLU A 16 -16.01 -9.15 -19.42
CA GLU A 16 -15.54 -9.63 -18.11
C GLU A 16 -14.00 -9.79 -18.03
N SER A 17 -13.29 -9.45 -19.11
CA SER A 17 -11.85 -9.64 -19.19
C SER A 17 -11.18 -8.61 -20.08
N ILE A 18 -9.88 -8.43 -19.88
CA ILE A 18 -9.03 -7.68 -20.79
C ILE A 18 -7.91 -8.59 -21.28
N ILE A 19 -7.63 -8.56 -22.57
CA ILE A 19 -6.66 -9.46 -23.22
C ILE A 19 -5.49 -8.64 -23.74
N PHE A 20 -4.31 -8.89 -23.20
CA PHE A 20 -3.06 -8.43 -23.76
C PHE A 20 -2.71 -9.30 -24.97
N GLN A 21 -2.41 -8.70 -26.12
CA GLN A 21 -2.19 -9.41 -27.38
C GLN A 21 -0.77 -9.97 -27.55
N GLY A 22 0.09 -9.77 -26.54
CA GLY A 22 1.51 -10.12 -26.64
C GLY A 22 2.33 -9.10 -27.45
N ALA A 23 3.61 -9.40 -27.64
CA ALA A 23 4.46 -8.61 -28.51
C ALA A 23 3.91 -8.69 -29.94
N ALA A 24 3.63 -7.55 -30.55
CA ALA A 24 3.28 -7.53 -31.97
C ALA A 24 4.43 -8.22 -32.75
N LYS A 25 4.13 -9.30 -33.46
CA LYS A 25 5.06 -9.84 -34.43
C LYS A 25 5.33 -8.71 -35.41
N HIS A 26 6.53 -8.11 -35.38
CA HIS A 26 6.95 -7.21 -36.42
C HIS A 26 6.85 -7.98 -37.74
N LEU A 27 5.77 -7.73 -38.47
CA LEU A 27 5.76 -7.97 -39.89
C LEU A 27 6.85 -7.03 -40.40
N SER A 28 7.96 -7.60 -40.81
CA SER A 28 9.09 -6.91 -41.42
C SER A 28 8.68 -6.35 -42.81
N ASN A 29 7.89 -5.27 -42.77
CA ASN A 29 7.74 -4.38 -43.92
C ASN A 29 8.63 -3.19 -43.67
N ASN A 30 9.78 -3.25 -44.33
CA ASN A 30 10.89 -2.30 -44.25
C ASN A 30 10.58 -0.89 -44.79
N ASP A 31 9.34 -0.47 -45.03
CA ASP A 31 9.02 0.75 -45.75
C ASP A 31 7.97 1.67 -45.08
N ALA A 32 7.61 1.48 -43.80
CA ALA A 32 6.75 2.45 -43.15
C ALA A 32 7.56 3.45 -42.29
N PRO A 33 7.35 4.78 -42.44
CA PRO A 33 8.02 5.77 -41.61
C PRO A 33 7.66 5.54 -40.14
N ILE A 34 8.66 5.52 -39.26
CA ILE A 34 8.51 5.36 -37.81
C ILE A 34 7.67 6.56 -37.33
N ASN A 35 6.42 6.30 -36.93
CA ASN A 35 5.61 7.28 -36.24
C ASN A 35 6.13 7.41 -34.81
N PRO A 36 6.77 8.54 -34.42
CA PRO A 36 7.30 8.70 -33.05
C PRO A 36 6.22 8.75 -31.96
N PHE A 37 4.94 8.87 -32.35
CA PHE A 37 3.77 8.86 -31.44
C PHE A 37 3.00 7.53 -31.49
N ALA A 38 3.43 6.55 -32.25
CA ALA A 38 2.84 5.21 -32.17
C ALA A 38 3.17 4.60 -30.81
N PRO A 39 2.17 3.99 -30.09
CA PRO A 39 2.45 3.27 -28.85
C PRO A 39 3.58 2.29 -29.14
N GLN A 40 4.69 2.38 -28.37
CA GLN A 40 5.79 1.43 -28.52
C GLN A 40 5.25 0.05 -28.20
N THR A 41 5.15 -0.81 -29.19
CA THR A 41 4.76 -2.22 -29.06
C THR A 41 5.94 -3.01 -28.48
N GLY A 42 6.24 -2.74 -27.20
CA GLY A 42 7.16 -3.58 -26.44
C GLY A 42 6.52 -4.92 -26.10
N PRO A 43 7.28 -5.88 -25.60
CA PRO A 43 6.75 -7.15 -25.13
C PRO A 43 5.91 -7.02 -23.85
N ASP A 44 5.76 -5.82 -23.32
CA ASP A 44 4.98 -5.52 -22.11
C ASP A 44 3.82 -4.57 -22.41
N GLY A 45 2.80 -4.65 -21.58
CA GLY A 45 1.64 -3.79 -21.61
C GLY A 45 1.21 -3.38 -20.21
N MET A 46 0.68 -2.17 -20.09
CA MET A 46 0.08 -1.68 -18.86
C MET A 46 -1.30 -1.10 -19.14
N VAL A 47 -2.22 -1.44 -18.28
CA VAL A 47 -3.60 -0.94 -18.31
C VAL A 47 -4.02 -0.54 -16.92
N LEU A 48 -4.67 0.62 -16.78
CA LEU A 48 -5.25 1.08 -15.52
C LEU A 48 -6.75 0.81 -15.50
N TYR A 49 -7.28 0.61 -14.31
CA TYR A 49 -8.71 0.46 -14.04
C TYR A 49 -9.29 1.76 -13.50
N GLU A 50 -10.62 1.97 -13.66
CA GLU A 50 -11.29 3.22 -13.28
C GLU A 50 -11.26 3.51 -11.77
N ASP A 51 -11.24 2.46 -10.93
CA ASP A 51 -11.28 2.60 -9.47
C ASP A 51 -9.91 2.90 -8.86
N MET A 52 -9.95 3.47 -7.66
CA MET A 52 -8.77 3.85 -6.87
C MET A 52 -8.77 3.12 -5.52
N ILE A 53 -7.58 2.87 -4.98
CA ILE A 53 -7.39 2.24 -3.68
C ILE A 53 -6.17 2.82 -2.95
N SER A 54 -6.23 2.86 -1.62
CA SER A 54 -5.09 3.06 -0.75
C SER A 54 -4.96 1.95 0.30
N ASN A 55 -6.08 1.25 0.56
CA ASN A 55 -6.16 0.19 1.56
C ASN A 55 -7.27 -0.80 1.19
N GLY A 56 -7.05 -2.11 1.40
CA GLY A 56 -8.01 -3.14 1.05
C GLY A 56 -7.40 -4.28 0.23
N SER A 57 -8.07 -4.77 -0.81
CA SER A 57 -7.54 -5.85 -1.66
C SER A 57 -7.83 -5.65 -3.15
N ILE A 58 -6.92 -6.15 -3.97
CA ILE A 58 -7.02 -6.22 -5.43
C ILE A 58 -6.84 -7.68 -5.82
N GLU A 59 -7.77 -8.21 -6.59
CA GLU A 59 -7.74 -9.58 -7.11
C GLU A 59 -7.73 -9.55 -8.63
N ALA A 60 -6.97 -10.45 -9.25
CA ALA A 60 -6.92 -10.65 -10.68
C ALA A 60 -6.55 -12.09 -11.01
N THR A 61 -7.12 -12.64 -12.06
CA THR A 61 -6.67 -13.90 -12.64
C THR A 61 -5.93 -13.59 -13.94
N ALA A 62 -4.65 -13.99 -14.01
CA ALA A 62 -3.83 -13.89 -15.22
C ALA A 62 -3.68 -15.29 -15.84
N GLU A 63 -4.11 -15.45 -17.08
CA GLU A 63 -4.00 -16.69 -17.83
C GLU A 63 -3.18 -16.47 -19.09
N PHE A 64 -2.00 -17.10 -19.14
CA PHE A 64 -1.05 -17.03 -20.24
C PHE A 64 -1.36 -18.14 -21.26
N GLU A 65 -1.27 -17.83 -22.53
CA GLU A 65 -1.26 -18.86 -23.59
C GLU A 65 -0.09 -19.83 -23.39
N LYS A 66 1.06 -19.30 -22.96
CA LYS A 66 2.24 -20.02 -22.52
C LYS A 66 3.00 -19.11 -21.54
N PHE A 67 3.40 -19.64 -20.39
CA PHE A 67 4.20 -18.93 -19.42
C PHE A 67 5.68 -19.29 -19.62
N SER A 68 6.44 -18.36 -20.16
CA SER A 68 7.83 -18.55 -20.59
C SER A 68 8.79 -17.67 -19.75
N GLU A 69 10.08 -17.94 -19.85
CA GLU A 69 11.10 -17.11 -19.19
C GLU A 69 10.96 -15.63 -19.58
N GLY A 70 11.04 -14.75 -18.61
CA GLY A 70 10.85 -13.31 -18.77
C GLY A 70 9.38 -12.84 -18.81
N ASP A 71 8.40 -13.76 -18.80
CA ASP A 71 6.98 -13.39 -18.69
C ASP A 71 6.64 -12.98 -17.25
N PHE A 72 5.70 -12.03 -17.10
CA PHE A 72 5.16 -11.64 -15.81
C PHE A 72 3.73 -11.11 -15.90
N ALA A 73 3.02 -11.16 -14.76
CA ALA A 73 1.78 -10.43 -14.53
C ALA A 73 1.81 -9.84 -13.12
N GLN A 74 1.65 -8.54 -13.02
CA GLN A 74 1.72 -7.80 -11.77
C GLN A 74 0.56 -6.82 -11.64
N VAL A 75 -0.05 -6.78 -10.46
CA VAL A 75 -1.01 -5.75 -10.08
C VAL A 75 -0.25 -4.46 -9.85
N VAL A 76 -0.69 -3.38 -10.50
CA VAL A 76 -0.16 -2.01 -10.33
C VAL A 76 -0.99 -1.30 -9.28
N PHE A 77 -0.33 -0.63 -8.36
CA PHE A 77 -0.94 0.19 -7.32
C PHE A 77 -0.03 1.38 -6.98
N ASN A 78 -0.52 2.33 -6.20
CA ASN A 78 0.22 3.56 -5.89
C ASN A 78 0.72 4.27 -7.16
N TYR A 79 -0.12 4.30 -8.20
CA TYR A 79 0.24 4.83 -9.51
C TYR A 79 0.22 6.36 -9.51
N GLN A 80 1.34 6.97 -9.88
CA GLN A 80 1.51 8.43 -10.00
C GLN A 80 2.04 8.84 -11.39
N GLY A 81 2.11 7.89 -12.32
CA GLY A 81 2.58 8.07 -13.68
C GLY A 81 3.39 6.87 -14.16
N ASP A 82 3.72 6.84 -15.46
CA ASP A 82 4.34 5.70 -16.15
C ASP A 82 5.70 5.27 -15.58
N PHE A 83 6.35 6.17 -14.86
CA PHE A 83 7.66 5.93 -14.27
C PHE A 83 7.63 6.00 -12.73
N ASN A 84 6.43 6.05 -12.13
CA ASN A 84 6.26 6.20 -10.70
C ASN A 84 5.05 5.41 -10.19
N TYR A 85 5.26 4.16 -9.80
CA TYR A 85 4.24 3.26 -9.29
C TYR A 85 4.86 2.08 -8.51
N MET A 86 4.01 1.34 -7.83
CA MET A 86 4.36 0.05 -7.23
C MET A 86 3.64 -1.07 -7.95
N CYS A 87 4.23 -2.26 -7.92
CA CYS A 87 3.58 -3.44 -8.48
C CYS A 87 3.93 -4.71 -7.69
N ALA A 88 3.02 -5.67 -7.75
CA ALA A 88 3.14 -6.95 -7.07
C ALA A 88 2.52 -8.08 -7.88
N GLY A 89 3.16 -9.22 -7.91
CA GLY A 89 2.62 -10.38 -8.62
C GLY A 89 3.65 -11.46 -8.91
N ILE A 90 3.48 -12.08 -10.06
CA ILE A 90 4.30 -13.19 -10.54
C ILE A 90 5.26 -12.72 -11.63
N ALA A 91 6.43 -13.35 -11.67
CA ALA A 91 7.41 -13.20 -12.73
C ALA A 91 8.06 -14.55 -13.03
N ASN A 92 8.60 -14.71 -14.23
CA ASN A 92 9.38 -15.88 -14.62
C ASN A 92 10.82 -15.45 -14.92
N GLU A 93 11.48 -14.88 -13.88
CA GLU A 93 12.86 -14.42 -13.90
C GLU A 93 13.62 -15.00 -12.71
N THR A 94 14.37 -14.15 -11.96
CA THR A 94 15.19 -14.59 -10.81
C THR A 94 14.39 -14.99 -9.59
N ALA A 95 13.18 -14.43 -9.42
CA ALA A 95 12.25 -14.78 -8.37
C ALA A 95 10.82 -14.84 -8.90
N LYS A 96 10.03 -15.78 -8.39
CA LYS A 96 8.68 -16.06 -8.88
C LYS A 96 7.65 -15.03 -8.41
N TYR A 97 7.83 -14.48 -7.23
CA TYR A 97 6.92 -13.54 -6.58
C TYR A 97 7.68 -12.28 -6.15
N GLY A 98 7.11 -11.11 -6.33
CA GLY A 98 7.78 -9.87 -5.97
C GLY A 98 6.87 -8.72 -5.61
N PHE A 99 7.39 -7.86 -4.71
CA PHE A 99 6.96 -6.48 -4.55
C PHE A 99 8.03 -5.59 -5.15
N ASN A 100 7.63 -4.73 -6.05
CA ASN A 100 8.53 -3.86 -6.78
C ASN A 100 8.05 -2.40 -6.70
N VAL A 101 9.00 -1.48 -6.84
CA VAL A 101 8.76 -0.06 -7.03
C VAL A 101 9.43 0.38 -8.32
N VAL A 102 8.72 1.19 -9.08
CA VAL A 102 9.25 1.89 -10.25
C VAL A 102 9.30 3.37 -9.90
N ASN A 103 10.50 3.92 -9.87
CA ASN A 103 10.77 5.34 -9.75
C ASN A 103 11.83 5.69 -10.79
N GLY A 104 11.40 5.90 -12.04
CA GLY A 104 12.29 5.98 -13.20
C GLY A 104 13.05 4.69 -13.49
N ARG A 105 13.22 3.81 -12.50
CA ARG A 105 13.90 2.52 -12.58
C ARG A 105 13.15 1.49 -11.73
N LEU A 106 13.07 0.25 -12.21
CA LEU A 106 12.52 -0.88 -11.47
C LEU A 106 13.49 -1.28 -10.34
N SER A 107 12.98 -1.39 -9.12
CA SER A 107 13.69 -1.87 -7.95
C SER A 107 12.82 -2.84 -7.16
N THR A 108 13.39 -3.94 -6.68
CA THR A 108 12.67 -4.94 -5.90
C THR A 108 12.72 -4.58 -4.42
N ILE A 109 11.56 -4.47 -3.78
CA ILE A 109 11.42 -4.27 -2.33
C ILE A 109 11.65 -5.59 -1.61
N SER A 110 10.93 -6.63 -2.03
CA SER A 110 11.11 -7.99 -1.54
C SER A 110 10.65 -9.01 -2.58
N CYS A 111 11.24 -10.19 -2.55
CA CYS A 111 10.90 -11.26 -3.47
C CYS A 111 10.99 -12.64 -2.77
N SER A 112 10.34 -13.62 -3.37
CA SER A 112 10.28 -15.00 -2.86
C SER A 112 10.02 -15.99 -4.00
N GLY A 113 10.27 -17.26 -3.71
CA GLY A 113 10.03 -18.38 -4.60
C GLY A 113 11.10 -18.56 -5.67
N LEU A 114 11.40 -19.83 -5.97
CA LEU A 114 12.24 -20.20 -7.10
C LEU A 114 11.34 -20.40 -8.34
N ILE A 115 11.93 -20.18 -9.49
CA ILE A 115 11.29 -20.48 -10.76
C ILE A 115 11.34 -22.00 -10.93
N ASP A 116 10.16 -22.62 -10.90
CA ASP A 116 9.98 -24.00 -11.29
C ASP A 116 9.40 -24.05 -12.69
N ASN A 117 9.89 -24.99 -13.50
CA ASN A 117 9.32 -25.29 -14.83
C ASN A 117 7.95 -26.00 -14.72
N LEU A 118 7.10 -25.58 -13.79
CA LEU A 118 5.75 -26.10 -13.69
C LEU A 118 4.94 -25.62 -14.91
N PRO A 119 4.16 -26.48 -15.53
CA PRO A 119 3.32 -26.13 -16.68
C PRO A 119 2.07 -25.35 -16.25
N ILE A 120 2.23 -24.40 -15.33
CA ILE A 120 1.15 -23.55 -14.83
C ILE A 120 1.10 -22.32 -15.72
N THR A 121 -0.05 -22.07 -16.32
CA THR A 121 -0.30 -20.89 -17.16
C THR A 121 -1.32 -19.95 -16.55
N LYS A 122 -2.01 -20.37 -15.47
CA LYS A 122 -3.07 -19.61 -14.82
C LYS A 122 -2.72 -19.30 -13.37
N PHE A 123 -2.84 -18.03 -13.01
CA PHE A 123 -2.47 -17.51 -11.69
C PHE A 123 -3.57 -16.60 -11.15
N ASP A 124 -4.12 -16.95 -10.00
CA ASP A 124 -5.01 -16.10 -9.23
C ASP A 124 -4.14 -15.25 -8.29
N ILE A 125 -4.05 -13.96 -8.56
CA ILE A 125 -3.21 -13.00 -7.85
C ILE A 125 -4.11 -12.19 -6.93
N LYS A 126 -3.79 -12.13 -5.63
CA LYS A 126 -4.46 -11.27 -4.67
C LYS A 126 -3.42 -10.46 -3.91
N LEU A 127 -3.47 -9.16 -4.10
CA LEU A 127 -2.73 -8.19 -3.31
C LEU A 127 -3.62 -7.64 -2.19
N ARG A 128 -3.15 -7.68 -0.95
CA ARG A 128 -3.77 -7.00 0.18
C ARG A 128 -2.88 -5.85 0.62
N ILE A 129 -3.48 -4.68 0.75
CA ILE A 129 -2.85 -3.46 1.23
C ILE A 129 -3.48 -3.15 2.59
N LEU A 130 -2.67 -3.23 3.64
CA LEU A 130 -3.07 -3.04 5.02
C LEU A 130 -2.22 -1.90 5.60
N GLY A 131 -2.63 -0.67 5.30
CA GLY A 131 -1.83 0.52 5.60
C GLY A 131 -0.47 0.50 4.91
N SER A 132 0.60 0.34 5.68
CA SER A 132 1.97 0.18 5.19
C SER A 132 2.47 -1.28 5.18
N PHE A 133 1.56 -2.25 5.31
CA PHE A 133 1.86 -3.68 5.22
C PHE A 133 1.21 -4.28 3.97
N LEU A 134 2.00 -5.02 3.20
CA LEU A 134 1.59 -5.65 1.94
C LEU A 134 1.61 -7.16 2.09
N GLU A 135 0.59 -7.83 1.56
CA GLU A 135 0.50 -9.28 1.50
C GLU A 135 0.13 -9.72 0.09
N LEU A 136 0.93 -10.59 -0.50
CA LEU A 136 0.69 -11.20 -1.80
C LEU A 136 0.30 -12.66 -1.62
N CYS A 137 -0.87 -13.02 -2.16
CA CYS A 137 -1.30 -14.40 -2.29
C CYS A 137 -1.38 -14.77 -3.77
N VAL A 138 -0.95 -15.98 -4.10
CA VAL A 138 -1.05 -16.53 -5.46
C VAL A 138 -1.67 -17.93 -5.35
N ASN A 139 -2.71 -18.18 -6.13
CA ASN A 139 -3.48 -19.43 -6.11
C ASN A 139 -3.94 -19.82 -4.69
N GLY A 140 -4.40 -18.83 -3.91
CA GLY A 140 -4.88 -18.99 -2.55
C GLY A 140 -3.78 -19.13 -1.48
N ILE A 141 -2.50 -19.20 -1.87
CA ILE A 141 -1.38 -19.37 -0.95
C ILE A 141 -0.71 -17.99 -0.72
N LYS A 142 -0.49 -17.62 0.55
CA LYS A 142 0.29 -16.45 0.91
C LYS A 142 1.77 -16.72 0.63
N VAL A 143 2.31 -16.04 -0.38
CA VAL A 143 3.66 -16.28 -0.90
C VAL A 143 4.68 -15.23 -0.46
N LEU A 144 4.22 -14.02 -0.13
CA LEU A 144 5.12 -12.92 0.24
C LEU A 144 4.40 -11.88 1.10
N THR A 145 5.13 -11.32 2.05
CA THR A 145 4.71 -10.14 2.84
C THR A 145 5.85 -9.14 2.89
N SER A 146 5.51 -7.86 3.00
CA SER A 146 6.49 -6.79 3.15
C SER A 146 5.90 -5.61 3.91
N SER A 147 6.71 -4.93 4.69
CA SER A 147 6.39 -3.60 5.22
C SER A 147 7.03 -2.54 4.34
N ILE A 148 6.32 -1.45 4.13
CA ILE A 148 6.82 -0.25 3.46
C ILE A 148 6.77 0.93 4.45
N PRO A 149 7.74 1.86 4.41
CA PRO A 149 7.85 2.93 5.42
C PRO A 149 6.85 4.10 5.21
N PHE A 150 5.82 3.91 4.40
CA PHE A 150 4.81 4.91 4.06
C PHE A 150 3.47 4.23 3.74
N PRO A 151 2.33 4.89 3.94
CA PRO A 151 1.04 4.40 3.47
C PRO A 151 0.95 4.50 1.93
N VAL A 152 0.17 3.61 1.34
CA VAL A 152 -0.15 3.65 -0.08
C VAL A 152 -1.09 4.84 -0.34
N ASN A 153 -0.81 5.64 -1.37
CA ASN A 153 -1.67 6.75 -1.76
C ASN A 153 -2.97 6.24 -2.41
N PHE A 154 -4.03 7.03 -2.30
CA PHE A 154 -5.30 6.75 -2.97
C PHE A 154 -5.16 7.07 -4.46
N THR A 155 -4.84 6.07 -5.24
CA THR A 155 -4.54 6.18 -6.68
C THR A 155 -5.18 5.04 -7.46
N GLN A 156 -5.24 5.22 -8.78
CA GLN A 156 -5.68 4.17 -9.69
C GLN A 156 -4.82 2.91 -9.54
N VAL A 157 -5.45 1.79 -9.86
CA VAL A 157 -4.83 0.47 -9.90
C VAL A 157 -4.85 -0.07 -11.33
N GLY A 158 -4.09 -1.10 -11.59
CA GLY A 158 -4.04 -1.68 -12.91
C GLY A 158 -3.31 -3.02 -12.97
N ILE A 159 -2.99 -3.40 -14.19
CA ILE A 159 -2.19 -4.59 -14.49
C ILE A 159 -1.03 -4.21 -15.39
N TRP A 160 0.13 -4.69 -15.03
CA TRP A 160 1.32 -4.67 -15.86
C TRP A 160 1.69 -6.10 -16.24
N VAL A 161 1.75 -6.37 -17.53
CA VAL A 161 1.96 -7.71 -18.07
C VAL A 161 3.05 -7.68 -19.14
N LYS A 162 3.86 -8.73 -19.18
CA LYS A 162 4.83 -8.99 -20.24
C LYS A 162 4.70 -10.43 -20.69
N SER A 163 4.54 -10.63 -21.98
CA SER A 163 4.57 -11.94 -22.62
C SER A 163 4.68 -11.81 -24.14
N ASN A 164 5.30 -12.80 -24.77
CA ASN A 164 5.29 -12.90 -26.25
C ASN A 164 3.94 -13.43 -26.77
N GLY A 165 3.20 -14.17 -25.94
CA GLY A 165 1.87 -14.70 -26.27
C GLY A 165 0.73 -13.85 -25.66
N LYS A 166 -0.49 -14.29 -25.90
CA LYS A 166 -1.67 -13.66 -25.30
C LYS A 166 -1.72 -13.91 -23.80
N VAL A 167 -2.18 -12.91 -23.07
CA VAL A 167 -2.48 -13.02 -21.63
C VAL A 167 -3.88 -12.48 -21.39
N THR A 168 -4.75 -13.34 -20.85
CA THR A 168 -6.12 -12.96 -20.47
C THR A 168 -6.13 -12.57 -18.99
N ILE A 169 -6.58 -11.37 -18.69
CA ILE A 169 -6.82 -10.91 -17.32
C ILE A 169 -8.33 -10.92 -17.08
N SER A 170 -8.75 -11.66 -16.08
CA SER A 170 -10.16 -11.81 -15.68
C SER A 170 -10.32 -11.73 -14.16
N ASN A 171 -11.55 -11.78 -13.66
CA ASN A 171 -11.87 -11.74 -12.23
C ASN A 171 -11.23 -10.55 -11.50
N PHE A 172 -11.07 -9.42 -12.18
CA PHE A 172 -10.51 -8.22 -11.58
C PHE A 172 -11.52 -7.63 -10.58
N LYS A 173 -11.12 -7.58 -9.31
CA LYS A 173 -11.96 -7.09 -8.22
C LYS A 173 -11.17 -6.21 -7.29
N ILE A 174 -11.79 -5.15 -6.80
CA ILE A 174 -11.22 -4.23 -5.83
C ILE A 174 -12.17 -4.18 -4.62
N GLU A 175 -11.60 -4.39 -3.44
CA GLU A 175 -12.27 -4.14 -2.16
C GLU A 175 -11.53 -3.02 -1.46
N CYS A 176 -12.10 -1.80 -1.52
CA CYS A 176 -11.52 -0.63 -0.88
C CYS A 176 -11.96 -0.54 0.58
N LYS A 177 -11.03 -0.30 1.50
CA LYS A 177 -11.27 -0.05 2.92
C LYS A 177 -10.63 1.27 3.32
N LYS A 178 -11.15 1.93 4.34
CA LYS A 178 -10.48 3.10 4.92
C LYS A 178 -9.15 2.65 5.55
N PRO A 179 -8.04 3.37 5.32
CA PRO A 179 -6.80 3.07 6.02
C PRO A 179 -6.95 3.35 7.52
N GLU A 180 -6.42 2.47 8.34
CA GLU A 180 -6.51 2.54 9.79
C GLU A 180 -5.41 3.43 10.38
N VAL A 181 -5.74 4.19 11.42
CA VAL A 181 -4.79 4.89 12.28
C VAL A 181 -4.89 4.30 13.67
N PHE A 182 -3.82 3.68 14.15
CA PHE A 182 -3.82 3.10 15.49
C PHE A 182 -3.36 4.13 16.52
N ILE A 183 -4.17 4.29 17.57
CA ILE A 183 -3.97 5.27 18.62
C ILE A 183 -3.37 4.57 19.85
N VAL A 184 -2.15 4.94 20.16
CA VAL A 184 -1.39 4.49 21.33
C VAL A 184 -1.47 5.57 22.39
N SER A 185 -2.27 5.37 23.43
CA SER A 185 -2.45 6.33 24.52
C SER A 185 -2.83 5.64 25.82
N GLN A 186 -2.65 6.34 26.93
CA GLN A 186 -3.29 5.94 28.17
C GLN A 186 -4.81 6.11 28.04
N PHE A 187 -5.58 5.29 28.74
CA PHE A 187 -7.04 5.38 28.79
C PHE A 187 -7.52 6.16 30.00
N GLY A 188 -8.67 6.82 29.86
CA GLY A 188 -9.34 7.56 30.91
C GLY A 188 -9.01 9.07 30.94
N GLY A 189 -9.90 9.84 31.58
CA GLY A 189 -9.72 11.26 31.84
C GLY A 189 -9.50 12.11 30.58
N ASP A 190 -8.50 12.99 30.66
CA ASP A 190 -8.20 13.94 29.58
C ASP A 190 -7.72 13.28 28.28
N TYR A 191 -7.17 12.06 28.36
CA TYR A 191 -6.73 11.30 27.16
C TYR A 191 -7.93 10.84 26.34
N ASP A 192 -9.03 10.40 26.99
CA ASP A 192 -10.27 10.06 26.30
C ASP A 192 -10.91 11.28 25.67
N VAL A 193 -10.86 12.42 26.34
CA VAL A 193 -11.37 13.68 25.80
C VAL A 193 -10.57 14.11 24.57
N LEU A 194 -9.25 14.01 24.61
CA LEU A 194 -8.37 14.34 23.45
C LEU A 194 -8.66 13.38 22.29
N TYR A 195 -8.80 12.09 22.57
CA TYR A 195 -9.14 11.09 21.54
C TYR A 195 -10.49 11.39 20.90
N ASN A 196 -11.56 11.49 21.71
CA ASN A 196 -12.92 11.60 21.20
C ASN A 196 -13.21 12.96 20.54
N GLU A 197 -12.65 14.05 21.07
CA GLU A 197 -12.97 15.40 20.59
C GLU A 197 -12.01 15.91 19.48
N VAL A 198 -10.80 15.34 19.39
CA VAL A 198 -9.79 15.85 18.47
C VAL A 198 -9.26 14.76 17.53
N ILE A 199 -8.64 13.69 18.07
CA ILE A 199 -7.90 12.75 17.26
C ILE A 199 -8.83 11.97 16.33
N ALA A 200 -9.87 11.35 16.85
CA ALA A 200 -10.81 10.57 16.05
C ALA A 200 -11.53 11.42 15.00
N PRO A 201 -12.10 12.59 15.31
CA PRO A 201 -12.71 13.46 14.31
C PRO A 201 -11.74 13.92 13.21
N VAL A 202 -10.47 14.21 13.53
CA VAL A 202 -9.46 14.56 12.51
C VAL A 202 -9.19 13.40 11.58
N CYS A 203 -9.02 12.18 12.12
CA CYS A 203 -8.81 10.99 11.31
C CYS A 203 -10.00 10.72 10.38
N GLU A 204 -11.22 10.75 10.92
CA GLU A 204 -12.45 10.51 10.15
C GLU A 204 -12.66 11.51 9.02
N ASN A 205 -12.42 12.81 9.28
CA ASN A 205 -12.52 13.89 8.30
C ASN A 205 -11.49 13.74 7.16
N LEU A 206 -10.36 13.07 7.42
CA LEU A 206 -9.34 12.75 6.44
C LEU A 206 -9.50 11.33 5.84
N HIS A 207 -10.66 10.73 6.03
CA HIS A 207 -11.01 9.39 5.52
C HIS A 207 -10.16 8.25 6.09
N TYR A 208 -9.57 8.41 7.27
CA TYR A 208 -8.97 7.33 8.06
C TYR A 208 -9.99 6.71 9.02
N ALA A 209 -9.74 5.46 9.41
CA ALA A 209 -10.45 4.78 10.50
C ALA A 209 -9.57 4.82 11.76
N PRO A 210 -9.85 5.65 12.77
CA PRO A 210 -9.13 5.61 14.03
C PRO A 210 -9.49 4.32 14.79
N ILE A 211 -8.50 3.66 15.36
CA ILE A 211 -8.64 2.45 16.18
C ILE A 211 -7.82 2.62 17.43
N ARG A 212 -8.42 2.45 18.61
CA ARG A 212 -7.73 2.45 19.90
C ARG A 212 -7.76 1.04 20.52
N GLY A 213 -6.74 0.70 21.29
CA GLY A 213 -6.56 -0.66 21.80
C GLY A 213 -7.71 -1.18 22.68
N ASP A 214 -8.43 -0.31 23.40
CA ASP A 214 -9.60 -0.66 24.22
C ASP A 214 -10.89 -0.87 23.40
N GLU A 215 -10.93 -0.43 22.15
CA GLU A 215 -12.06 -0.63 21.24
C GLU A 215 -11.99 -1.97 20.48
N VAL A 216 -10.86 -2.66 20.56
CA VAL A 216 -10.67 -3.94 19.87
C VAL A 216 -11.34 -5.05 20.65
N VAL A 217 -12.48 -5.54 20.14
CA VAL A 217 -13.22 -6.65 20.73
C VAL A 217 -12.87 -7.94 20.04
N SER A 218 -12.13 -8.82 20.70
CA SER A 218 -11.80 -10.16 20.18
C SER A 218 -11.79 -11.21 21.28
N CYS A 219 -11.80 -12.49 20.89
CA CYS A 219 -11.66 -13.63 21.78
C CYS A 219 -10.20 -14.13 21.89
N THR A 220 -9.23 -13.40 21.34
CA THR A 220 -7.82 -13.75 21.34
C THR A 220 -7.06 -13.03 22.46
N LEU A 221 -5.76 -13.28 22.56
CA LEU A 221 -4.92 -12.54 23.52
C LEU A 221 -4.86 -11.07 23.10
N ILE A 222 -5.20 -10.16 24.00
CA ILE A 222 -5.21 -8.70 23.78
C ILE A 222 -3.92 -8.22 23.09
N LEU A 223 -2.77 -8.74 23.49
CA LEU A 223 -1.49 -8.39 22.90
C LEU A 223 -1.40 -8.73 21.40
N ASN A 224 -1.95 -9.88 20.98
CA ASN A 224 -1.94 -10.27 19.57
C ASN A 224 -2.81 -9.34 18.71
N ASP A 225 -3.90 -8.86 19.28
CA ASP A 225 -4.80 -7.92 18.60
C ASP A 225 -4.13 -6.55 18.43
N ILE A 226 -3.49 -6.06 19.49
CA ILE A 226 -2.71 -4.81 19.44
C ILE A 226 -1.59 -4.91 18.40
N ILE A 227 -0.79 -5.98 18.43
CA ILE A 227 0.27 -6.23 17.45
C ILE A 227 -0.29 -6.26 16.02
N THR A 228 -1.45 -6.89 15.82
CA THR A 228 -2.09 -6.97 14.51
C THR A 228 -2.60 -5.61 14.05
N SER A 229 -3.22 -4.84 14.95
CA SER A 229 -3.70 -3.48 14.66
C SER A 229 -2.54 -2.54 14.32
N ILE A 230 -1.47 -2.54 15.10
CA ILE A 230 -0.25 -1.75 14.78
C ILE A 230 0.29 -2.14 13.41
N ARG A 231 0.41 -3.45 13.12
CA ARG A 231 0.94 -3.93 11.83
C ARG A 231 0.09 -3.50 10.65
N ASN A 232 -1.23 -3.55 10.77
CA ASN A 232 -2.17 -3.28 9.69
C ASN A 232 -2.45 -1.78 9.49
N SER A 233 -2.15 -0.95 10.49
CA SER A 233 -2.40 0.49 10.42
C SER A 233 -1.47 1.20 9.43
N ALA A 234 -2.00 2.24 8.82
CA ALA A 234 -1.25 3.12 7.91
C ALA A 234 -0.33 4.07 8.70
N VAL A 235 -0.81 4.54 9.86
CA VAL A 235 -0.15 5.52 10.71
C VAL A 235 -0.39 5.16 12.17
N ILE A 236 0.57 5.50 13.02
CA ILE A 236 0.45 5.43 14.48
C ILE A 236 0.42 6.85 15.04
N ILE A 237 -0.52 7.14 15.92
CA ILE A 237 -0.52 8.35 16.73
C ILE A 237 -0.30 7.91 18.18
N ALA A 238 0.79 8.35 18.80
CA ALA A 238 1.14 7.94 20.16
C ALA A 238 1.23 9.14 21.10
N ASP A 239 0.42 9.14 22.15
CA ASP A 239 0.53 10.13 23.24
C ASP A 239 1.46 9.58 24.32
N ILE A 240 2.66 10.15 24.36
CA ILE A 240 3.74 9.78 25.28
C ILE A 240 3.80 10.67 26.52
N THR A 241 2.75 11.43 26.80
CA THR A 241 2.67 12.32 27.96
C THR A 241 2.93 11.58 29.26
N PRO A 242 2.23 10.47 29.58
CA PRO A 242 2.46 9.72 30.80
C PRO A 242 3.63 8.74 30.66
N ASP A 243 4.28 8.41 31.79
CA ASP A 243 5.22 7.29 31.87
C ASP A 243 4.46 5.97 31.94
N ASN A 244 3.82 5.60 30.84
CA ASN A 244 3.07 4.36 30.71
C ASN A 244 3.91 3.32 29.93
N PRO A 245 4.34 2.22 30.56
CA PRO A 245 5.17 1.21 29.90
C PRO A 245 4.48 0.54 28.70
N ASN A 246 3.15 0.42 28.69
CA ASN A 246 2.42 -0.16 27.58
C ASN A 246 2.50 0.76 26.36
N VAL A 247 2.36 2.08 26.53
CA VAL A 247 2.50 3.07 25.46
C VAL A 247 3.90 2.96 24.82
N PHE A 248 4.95 2.86 25.63
CA PHE A 248 6.31 2.74 25.10
C PHE A 248 6.59 1.37 24.47
N TYR A 249 5.98 0.30 24.97
CA TYR A 249 6.06 -1.02 24.34
C TYR A 249 5.44 -1.01 22.92
N GLU A 250 4.22 -0.50 22.80
CA GLU A 250 3.49 -0.40 21.53
C GLU A 250 4.22 0.53 20.55
N LEU A 251 4.70 1.67 21.02
CA LEU A 251 5.50 2.61 20.24
C LEU A 251 6.80 1.97 19.74
N GLY A 252 7.52 1.27 20.60
CA GLY A 252 8.74 0.55 20.23
C GLY A 252 8.47 -0.52 19.16
N TYR A 253 7.36 -1.24 19.29
CA TYR A 253 6.94 -2.21 18.28
C TYR A 253 6.61 -1.55 16.93
N ALA A 254 5.89 -0.42 16.96
CA ALA A 254 5.59 0.36 15.76
C ALA A 254 6.87 0.84 15.06
N HIS A 255 7.85 1.34 15.81
CA HIS A 255 9.16 1.75 15.28
C HIS A 255 9.94 0.58 14.67
N ALA A 256 9.93 -0.59 15.33
CA ALA A 256 10.58 -1.79 14.79
C ALA A 256 9.99 -2.26 13.45
N LEU A 257 8.70 -1.97 13.21
CA LEU A 257 8.02 -2.21 11.94
C LEU A 257 8.20 -1.08 10.92
N GLY A 258 8.91 0.00 11.27
CA GLY A 258 9.09 1.17 10.40
C GLY A 258 7.78 1.93 10.14
N LYS A 259 6.83 1.91 11.08
CA LYS A 259 5.52 2.58 10.91
C LYS A 259 5.69 4.11 10.94
N PRO A 260 5.01 4.83 10.02
CA PRO A 260 4.84 6.28 10.16
C PRO A 260 4.21 6.59 11.52
N THR A 261 4.89 7.41 12.32
CA THR A 261 4.48 7.66 13.71
C THR A 261 4.45 9.16 13.99
N ILE A 262 3.36 9.62 14.58
CA ILE A 262 3.17 10.99 15.08
C ILE A 262 3.14 10.93 16.60
N LEU A 263 4.03 11.65 17.26
CA LEU A 263 4.05 11.73 18.72
C LEU A 263 3.28 12.95 19.22
N LEU A 264 2.48 12.77 20.28
CA LEU A 264 1.86 13.81 21.07
C LEU A 264 2.50 13.85 22.44
N CYS A 265 2.66 15.03 23.02
CA CYS A 265 3.22 15.19 24.36
C CYS A 265 2.69 16.46 25.01
N GLU A 266 2.07 16.35 26.18
CA GLU A 266 1.69 17.51 26.97
C GLU A 266 2.92 18.12 27.64
N LYS A 267 3.20 19.37 27.28
CA LYS A 267 4.43 20.05 27.65
C LYS A 267 4.58 20.30 29.15
N VAL A 268 3.48 20.50 29.84
CA VAL A 268 3.48 20.78 31.30
C VAL A 268 3.78 19.51 32.10
N VAL A 269 3.33 18.35 31.61
CA VAL A 269 3.53 17.06 32.27
C VAL A 269 4.93 16.49 31.99
N ARG A 270 5.41 16.70 30.75
CA ARG A 270 6.71 16.16 30.31
C ARG A 270 7.54 17.25 29.61
N GLU A 271 8.49 17.81 30.33
CA GLU A 271 9.37 18.86 29.79
C GLU A 271 10.41 18.33 28.78
N ARG A 272 10.86 17.09 28.95
CA ARG A 272 11.88 16.46 28.10
C ARG A 272 11.45 15.10 27.62
N LEU A 273 11.66 14.86 26.32
CA LEU A 273 11.40 13.57 25.71
C LEU A 273 12.46 12.56 26.17
N PRO A 274 12.10 11.26 26.34
CA PRO A 274 13.09 10.20 26.47
C PRO A 274 14.07 10.20 25.30
N PHE A 275 15.31 9.78 25.55
CA PHE A 275 16.39 9.83 24.56
C PHE A 275 16.00 9.11 23.26
N ASP A 276 15.43 7.91 23.35
CA ASP A 276 15.11 7.06 22.20
C ASP A 276 14.02 7.64 21.27
N VAL A 277 13.21 8.56 21.76
CA VAL A 277 12.13 9.21 20.98
C VAL A 277 12.39 10.69 20.71
N SER A 278 13.49 11.24 21.22
CA SER A 278 13.81 12.66 21.09
C SER A 278 14.07 13.12 19.64
N GLY A 279 14.40 12.20 18.74
CA GLY A 279 14.59 12.46 17.31
C GLY A 279 13.30 12.46 16.48
N PHE A 280 12.18 12.06 17.06
CA PHE A 280 10.91 12.02 16.33
C PHE A 280 10.17 13.36 16.35
N ARG A 281 9.42 13.64 15.28
CA ARG A 281 8.55 14.82 15.23
C ARG A 281 7.44 14.68 16.25
N THR A 282 7.40 15.60 17.21
CA THR A 282 6.44 15.58 18.32
C THR A 282 5.58 16.84 18.31
N ILE A 283 4.28 16.67 18.44
CA ILE A 283 3.31 17.76 18.65
C ILE A 283 3.24 18.00 20.16
N PHE A 284 3.87 19.07 20.61
CA PHE A 284 3.72 19.51 21.99
C PHE A 284 2.43 20.33 22.15
N TYR A 285 1.64 20.00 23.16
CA TYR A 285 0.39 20.67 23.45
C TYR A 285 0.24 20.99 24.94
N ASP A 286 -0.73 21.80 25.27
CA ASP A 286 -1.20 22.08 26.62
C ASP A 286 -2.63 21.58 26.72
N ASN A 287 -3.05 21.09 27.91
CA ASN A 287 -4.43 20.68 28.15
C ASN A 287 -5.37 21.89 28.30
N SER A 288 -5.59 22.57 27.20
CA SER A 288 -6.43 23.76 27.09
C SER A 288 -7.17 23.74 25.75
N ILE A 289 -8.17 24.60 25.59
CA ILE A 289 -8.89 24.77 24.32
C ILE A 289 -7.93 25.12 23.19
N GLY A 290 -6.97 26.02 23.45
CA GLY A 290 -5.95 26.41 22.46
C GLY A 290 -4.99 25.27 22.14
N GLY A 291 -4.63 24.45 23.13
CA GLY A 291 -3.78 23.27 22.95
C GLY A 291 -4.47 22.18 22.12
N LYS A 292 -5.73 21.88 22.37
CA LYS A 292 -6.54 20.96 21.56
C LYS A 292 -6.61 21.39 20.10
N ARG A 293 -6.88 22.68 19.85
CA ARG A 293 -6.91 23.25 18.50
C ARG A 293 -5.56 23.13 17.79
N LYS A 294 -4.47 23.34 18.51
CA LYS A 294 -3.11 23.13 17.96
C LYS A 294 -2.85 21.69 17.57
N VAL A 295 -3.30 20.72 18.40
CA VAL A 295 -3.22 19.28 18.04
C VAL A 295 -4.00 19.02 16.78
N GLU A 296 -5.24 19.50 16.68
CA GLU A 296 -6.10 19.34 15.51
C GLU A 296 -5.43 19.84 14.22
N GLU A 297 -4.93 21.09 14.24
CA GLU A 297 -4.28 21.70 13.09
C GLU A 297 -3.01 20.93 12.67
N LYS A 298 -2.18 20.54 13.63
CA LYS A 298 -0.94 19.82 13.36
C LYS A 298 -1.17 18.38 12.93
N LEU A 299 -2.15 17.68 13.49
CA LEU A 299 -2.52 16.32 13.02
C LEU A 299 -3.02 16.36 11.59
N LYS A 300 -3.85 17.34 11.21
CA LYS A 300 -4.29 17.53 9.82
C LYS A 300 -3.09 17.73 8.89
N GLU A 301 -2.17 18.63 9.27
CA GLU A 301 -0.95 18.89 8.50
C GLU A 301 -0.12 17.60 8.32
N PHE A 302 0.15 16.85 9.40
CA PHE A 302 0.96 15.64 9.33
C PHE A 302 0.29 14.52 8.53
N LEU A 303 -1.00 14.24 8.77
CA LEU A 303 -1.73 13.18 8.08
C LEU A 303 -1.87 13.46 6.57
N GLN A 304 -2.03 14.73 6.17
CA GLN A 304 -2.09 15.13 4.77
C GLN A 304 -0.71 15.04 4.06
N ASN A 305 0.37 15.21 4.82
CA ASN A 305 1.75 15.24 4.29
C ASN A 305 2.52 13.93 4.53
N ILE A 306 1.85 12.85 4.94
CA ILE A 306 2.48 11.53 4.96
C ILE A 306 2.66 11.06 3.50
N VAL A 307 3.74 11.53 2.89
CA VAL A 307 4.10 11.25 1.50
C VAL A 307 5.12 10.11 1.46
N ASN A 308 5.04 9.31 0.43
CA ASN A 308 6.03 8.31 0.12
C ASN A 308 7.41 8.92 -0.17
N PRO A 309 8.43 8.72 0.69
CA PRO A 309 9.77 9.29 0.50
C PRO A 309 10.53 8.69 -0.70
N LEU A 310 10.04 7.59 -1.29
CA LEU A 310 10.64 7.01 -2.49
C LEU A 310 10.17 7.71 -3.79
N MET A 311 9.29 8.69 -3.65
CA MET A 311 8.64 9.38 -4.77
C MET A 311 8.93 10.90 -4.82
N VAL A 312 9.88 11.36 -4.00
CA VAL A 312 10.38 12.75 -4.00
C VAL A 312 11.70 12.84 -4.73
#